data_a1f19bb7e0c67dccafdd080852d401e4
#
_entry.id   a1f19bb7e0c67dccafdd080852d401e4
#
_cell.length_a   1.000
_cell.length_b   1.000
_cell.length_c   1.000
_cell.angle_alpha   90.00
_cell.angle_beta   90.00
_cell.angle_gamma   90.00
#
_symmetry.space_group_name_H-M   'P 1'
#
loop_
_entity.id
_entity.type
_entity.pdbx_description
1 polymer ?
#
loop_
_entity_poly.entity_id
_entity_poly.type
_entity_poly.pdbx_seq_one_letter_code
_entity_poly.pdbx_strand_id
1 'polypeptide(L)'
;MKHKIIIAGLIISGLLTSCQDSADDFFDTPAQSTLDEQLIFSTPGLAQGAVDGIKVSFGEEQSYRGRLLAYQGLNTDSEWLLASSSDNAKSDLVVYDAKADNTEMNSPKNAWAMMYEGIERANLCIRGIRTYGNPSTNAEMAQLLGEALTLRAIYYADLVRNWGDVPVRFEPVSTNTIYIPKTGRDEIYKQLIADLGEASTLVAWPNATSATASTERVNKAFVKGFRARLAMMASGYQQYPDGVRRSNDPELSVAAMYRLALEECRSVITSGTARLEPTFEGLWRKYNQENTTAGGESLWEIPFADSRGRMLFTFAVRHDAVDQFQAMGANKGGVNGPLPFVFYDYDQADTRRDVTCVPYKWGAAVNGKSKQELTDLQTWYFGKYRFEWMKRIASAPNDDGVNKIYMRYAEVLLIAAEAANELEGAGSAAVYLKEIRRRAFAPANQAVKVDAYVDALTSKDAMMNAIIEENKLEFTGELERKYALIRWNLLKTKLDEAKVKMADLKARTGKYQDVPKTLYYKYQDDGFTLDIYGLNRGETQAPVGYTSKSWDKLEDNKITTLYKAGVNPDKRQFWPIWQTFIDGSNGKLVNDWVFGN
;
A
#
# COMPACT_ATOMS: atom_id res chain seq x y z
N MET A 1 57.44 -4.99 -71.54
CA MET A 1 57.07 -4.63 -70.16
C MET A 1 55.69 -3.92 -70.10
N LYS A 2 55.12 -3.40 -71.18
CA LYS A 2 53.83 -2.65 -71.12
C LYS A 2 52.57 -3.53 -71.08
N HIS A 3 52.62 -4.78 -71.50
CA HIS A 3 51.45 -5.68 -71.51
C HIS A 3 51.23 -6.45 -70.17
N LYS A 4 52.20 -6.57 -69.31
CA LYS A 4 52.04 -7.24 -67.97
C LYS A 4 51.42 -6.33 -66.91
N ILE A 5 51.44 -5.02 -67.12
CA ILE A 5 50.87 -4.05 -66.12
C ILE A 5 49.34 -3.91 -66.37
N ILE A 6 48.84 -4.09 -67.59
CA ILE A 6 47.41 -3.99 -67.88
C ILE A 6 46.62 -5.20 -67.37
N ILE A 7 47.22 -6.40 -67.40
CA ILE A 7 46.56 -7.63 -66.86
C ILE A 7 46.53 -7.60 -65.29
N ALA A 8 47.51 -7.04 -64.65
CA ALA A 8 47.52 -6.88 -63.20
C ALA A 8 46.50 -5.83 -62.72
N GLY A 9 46.26 -4.76 -63.52
CA GLY A 9 45.23 -3.75 -63.18
C GLY A 9 43.79 -4.26 -63.32
N LEU A 10 43.52 -5.16 -64.25
CA LEU A 10 42.17 -5.74 -64.44
C LEU A 10 41.81 -6.83 -63.42
N ILE A 11 42.80 -7.53 -62.85
CA ILE A 11 42.60 -8.52 -61.81
C ILE A 11 42.33 -7.83 -60.43
N ILE A 12 42.93 -6.66 -60.21
CA ILE A 12 42.71 -5.91 -58.95
C ILE A 12 41.37 -5.19 -58.96
N SER A 13 40.84 -4.74 -60.08
CA SER A 13 39.51 -4.13 -60.15
C SER A 13 38.35 -5.14 -60.09
N GLY A 14 38.58 -6.43 -60.41
CA GLY A 14 37.58 -7.50 -60.27
C GLY A 14 37.44 -8.04 -58.80
N LEU A 15 38.43 -7.78 -57.96
CA LEU A 15 38.41 -8.21 -56.55
C LEU A 15 37.77 -7.19 -55.59
N LEU A 16 37.50 -5.98 -56.02
CA LEU A 16 36.88 -4.93 -55.19
C LEU A 16 35.35 -4.87 -55.32
N THR A 17 34.75 -5.52 -56.30
CA THR A 17 33.27 -5.56 -56.47
C THR A 17 32.62 -6.79 -55.84
N SER A 18 33.39 -7.78 -55.38
CA SER A 18 32.84 -9.01 -54.76
C SER A 18 32.69 -8.97 -53.23
N CYS A 19 33.10 -7.90 -52.56
CA CYS A 19 33.04 -7.82 -51.12
C CYS A 19 31.97 -6.85 -50.59
N GLN A 20 31.25 -6.13 -51.43
CA GLN A 20 30.28 -5.14 -50.99
C GLN A 20 28.96 -5.78 -50.63
N ASP A 21 28.45 -6.71 -51.42
CA ASP A 21 27.20 -7.43 -51.13
C ASP A 21 27.30 -8.34 -49.89
N SER A 22 28.48 -8.93 -49.63
CA SER A 22 28.70 -9.77 -48.44
C SER A 22 28.97 -8.98 -47.18
N ALA A 23 29.37 -7.70 -47.28
CA ALA A 23 29.54 -6.85 -46.09
C ALA A 23 28.20 -6.28 -45.65
N ASP A 24 27.35 -5.84 -46.57
CA ASP A 24 26.01 -5.34 -46.27
C ASP A 24 25.13 -6.45 -45.69
N ASP A 25 25.19 -7.68 -46.21
CA ASP A 25 24.51 -8.85 -45.62
C ASP A 25 25.03 -9.23 -44.22
N PHE A 26 26.31 -9.01 -43.95
CA PHE A 26 26.91 -9.28 -42.64
C PHE A 26 26.52 -8.22 -41.59
N PHE A 27 26.39 -6.96 -42.00
CA PHE A 27 25.96 -5.89 -41.08
C PHE A 27 24.43 -5.82 -40.96
N ASP A 28 23.68 -6.28 -41.93
CA ASP A 28 22.20 -6.36 -41.88
C ASP A 28 21.68 -7.69 -41.29
N THR A 29 22.55 -8.67 -41.03
CA THR A 29 22.12 -9.91 -40.37
C THR A 29 21.80 -9.56 -38.89
N PRO A 30 20.51 -9.63 -38.45
CA PRO A 30 20.17 -9.40 -37.06
C PRO A 30 20.99 -10.37 -36.21
N ALA A 31 21.64 -9.85 -35.15
CA ALA A 31 22.39 -10.70 -34.25
C ALA A 31 21.46 -11.81 -33.74
N GLN A 32 21.74 -13.08 -34.10
CA GLN A 32 20.89 -14.25 -33.72
C GLN A 32 20.73 -14.45 -32.22
N SER A 33 21.41 -13.65 -31.39
CA SER A 33 21.34 -13.64 -29.94
C SER A 33 20.50 -12.49 -29.35
N THR A 34 19.98 -11.56 -30.15
CA THR A 34 19.10 -10.49 -29.69
C THR A 34 17.64 -10.92 -29.81
N LEU A 35 16.95 -10.99 -28.64
CA LEU A 35 15.50 -11.14 -28.62
C LEU A 35 14.88 -9.84 -29.17
N ASP A 36 14.22 -9.91 -30.32
CA ASP A 36 13.47 -8.80 -30.85
C ASP A 36 12.10 -8.63 -30.16
N GLU A 37 11.49 -7.48 -30.33
CA GLU A 37 10.19 -7.18 -29.70
C GLU A 37 9.09 -8.15 -30.14
N GLN A 38 9.10 -8.55 -31.41
CA GLN A 38 8.13 -9.50 -31.96
C GLN A 38 8.25 -10.86 -31.28
N LEU A 39 9.46 -11.41 -31.16
CA LEU A 39 9.69 -12.72 -30.54
C LEU A 39 9.28 -12.71 -29.06
N ILE A 40 9.64 -11.64 -28.33
CA ILE A 40 9.27 -11.48 -26.92
C ILE A 40 7.76 -11.54 -26.75
N PHE A 41 7.03 -10.74 -27.50
CA PHE A 41 5.59 -10.57 -27.28
C PHE A 41 4.70 -11.49 -28.12
N SER A 42 5.26 -12.35 -28.97
CA SER A 42 4.54 -13.47 -29.59
C SER A 42 4.68 -14.79 -28.81
N THR A 43 5.62 -14.85 -27.84
CA THR A 43 5.92 -16.05 -27.05
C THR A 43 5.46 -15.85 -25.59
N PRO A 44 4.43 -16.56 -25.09
CA PRO A 44 3.87 -16.32 -23.75
C PRO A 44 4.89 -16.33 -22.61
N GLY A 45 5.84 -17.28 -22.62
CA GLY A 45 6.87 -17.36 -21.55
C GLY A 45 7.83 -16.16 -21.55
N LEU A 46 8.21 -15.63 -22.72
CA LEU A 46 9.04 -14.43 -22.81
C LEU A 46 8.25 -13.17 -22.42
N ALA A 47 7.02 -13.06 -22.90
CA ALA A 47 6.11 -11.98 -22.52
C ALA A 47 5.84 -11.96 -21.01
N GLN A 48 5.69 -13.13 -20.37
CA GLN A 48 5.59 -13.24 -18.90
C GLN A 48 6.82 -12.63 -18.22
N GLY A 49 8.03 -12.95 -18.68
CA GLY A 49 9.26 -12.38 -18.13
C GLY A 49 9.30 -10.85 -18.26
N ALA A 50 8.82 -10.29 -19.39
CA ALA A 50 8.72 -8.84 -19.59
C ALA A 50 7.69 -8.22 -18.61
N VAL A 51 6.52 -8.84 -18.42
CA VAL A 51 5.48 -8.39 -17.47
C VAL A 51 5.98 -8.49 -16.02
N ASP A 52 6.72 -9.54 -15.65
CA ASP A 52 7.35 -9.63 -14.34
C ASP A 52 8.41 -8.55 -14.14
N GLY A 53 9.07 -8.12 -15.22
CA GLY A 53 9.98 -6.98 -15.24
C GLY A 53 9.33 -5.65 -14.78
N ILE A 54 8.02 -5.48 -14.94
CA ILE A 54 7.28 -4.30 -14.45
C ILE A 54 7.34 -4.23 -12.92
N LYS A 55 7.29 -5.37 -12.22
CA LYS A 55 7.29 -5.47 -10.76
C LYS A 55 8.64 -5.15 -10.12
N VAL A 56 9.73 -5.20 -10.87
CA VAL A 56 11.10 -4.96 -10.35
C VAL A 56 11.21 -3.61 -9.66
N SER A 57 10.51 -2.60 -10.16
CA SER A 57 10.51 -1.24 -9.61
C SER A 57 9.97 -1.16 -8.17
N PHE A 58 9.14 -2.09 -7.73
CA PHE A 58 8.70 -2.17 -6.32
C PHE A 58 9.85 -2.56 -5.37
N GLY A 59 10.80 -3.37 -5.84
CA GLY A 59 11.89 -3.92 -5.04
C GLY A 59 13.07 -2.98 -4.79
N GLU A 60 13.11 -1.78 -5.37
CA GLU A 60 14.19 -0.82 -5.14
C GLU A 60 14.14 -0.22 -3.74
N GLU A 61 15.29 -0.17 -3.06
CA GLU A 61 15.38 0.26 -1.66
C GLU A 61 14.93 1.70 -1.45
N GLN A 62 15.30 2.59 -2.35
CA GLN A 62 14.95 4.01 -2.26
C GLN A 62 13.53 4.29 -2.78
N SER A 63 12.80 3.26 -3.20
CA SER A 63 11.42 3.32 -3.69
C SER A 63 10.44 2.70 -2.68
N TYR A 64 9.58 1.78 -3.15
CA TYR A 64 8.47 1.24 -2.34
C TYR A 64 8.95 0.63 -1.03
N ARG A 65 9.87 -0.33 -1.08
CA ARG A 65 10.22 -1.14 0.08
C ARG A 65 10.87 -0.36 1.23
N GLY A 66 11.64 0.68 0.94
CA GLY A 66 12.45 1.37 1.96
C GLY A 66 12.08 2.81 2.22
N ARG A 67 11.35 3.48 1.30
CA ARG A 67 11.01 4.89 1.44
C ARG A 67 9.52 5.16 1.34
N LEU A 68 8.84 4.71 0.27
CA LEU A 68 7.43 5.01 0.10
C LEU A 68 6.59 4.39 1.23
N LEU A 69 6.66 3.08 1.40
CA LEU A 69 5.86 2.36 2.40
C LEU A 69 6.17 2.78 3.83
N ALA A 70 7.37 3.25 4.11
CA ALA A 70 7.76 3.68 5.46
C ALA A 70 7.09 5.00 5.90
N TYR A 71 6.65 5.84 4.96
CA TYR A 71 6.16 7.20 5.26
C TYR A 71 4.80 7.54 4.67
N GLN A 72 4.40 6.93 3.54
CA GLN A 72 3.09 7.22 2.97
C GLN A 72 1.95 6.78 3.90
N GLY A 73 0.85 7.52 3.90
CA GLY A 73 -0.35 7.14 4.63
C GLY A 73 -0.29 7.30 6.15
N LEU A 74 0.85 7.69 6.71
CA LEU A 74 1.04 7.85 8.16
C LEU A 74 0.56 9.22 8.69
N ASN A 75 0.58 9.33 10.02
CA ASN A 75 0.07 10.43 10.82
C ASN A 75 -1.39 10.72 10.48
N THR A 76 -2.24 9.84 10.98
CA THR A 76 -3.69 9.88 10.84
C THR A 76 -4.36 9.88 12.23
N ASP A 77 -5.65 9.59 12.29
CA ASP A 77 -6.39 9.37 13.53
C ASP A 77 -6.24 7.93 14.08
N SER A 78 -5.35 7.12 13.48
CA SER A 78 -5.15 5.74 13.92
C SER A 78 -3.69 5.32 14.02
N GLU A 79 -2.79 5.89 13.24
CA GLU A 79 -1.41 5.43 13.10
C GLU A 79 -0.43 6.59 12.87
N TRP A 80 0.81 6.42 13.32
CA TRP A 80 1.84 7.45 13.24
C TRP A 80 3.26 6.89 13.14
N LEU A 81 4.19 7.77 12.73
CA LEU A 81 5.61 7.53 12.86
C LEU A 81 6.01 7.71 14.34
N LEU A 82 6.47 6.65 15.01
CA LEU A 82 6.78 6.67 16.44
C LEU A 82 7.90 7.66 16.81
N ALA A 83 8.87 7.83 15.93
CA ALA A 83 9.99 8.76 16.10
C ALA A 83 9.70 10.17 15.54
N SER A 84 8.43 10.52 15.29
CA SER A 84 8.08 11.88 14.83
C SER A 84 8.63 12.94 15.77
N SER A 85 9.38 13.87 15.21
CA SER A 85 9.90 15.05 15.87
C SER A 85 9.81 16.23 14.92
N SER A 86 9.99 17.45 15.40
CA SER A 86 10.13 18.61 14.52
C SER A 86 11.46 18.58 13.79
N ASP A 87 11.47 19.08 12.54
CA ASP A 87 12.66 19.49 11.80
C ASP A 87 13.64 18.37 11.44
N ASN A 88 13.15 17.24 10.93
CA ASN A 88 13.96 16.24 10.24
C ASN A 88 13.24 15.68 9.01
N ALA A 89 14.01 15.28 8.00
CA ALA A 89 13.52 14.87 6.70
C ALA A 89 12.48 13.73 6.75
N LYS A 90 12.60 12.78 7.68
CA LYS A 90 11.65 11.67 7.84
C LYS A 90 10.32 12.13 8.40
N SER A 91 10.38 12.97 9.43
CA SER A 91 9.18 13.54 10.05
C SER A 91 8.44 14.47 9.10
N ASP A 92 9.15 15.30 8.32
CA ASP A 92 8.54 16.23 7.35
C ASP A 92 7.62 15.51 6.36
N LEU A 93 7.95 14.27 5.98
CA LEU A 93 7.15 13.45 5.06
C LEU A 93 5.77 13.05 5.65
N VAL A 94 5.66 12.97 6.97
CA VAL A 94 4.44 12.47 7.64
C VAL A 94 3.66 13.55 8.38
N VAL A 95 4.32 14.66 8.77
CA VAL A 95 3.68 15.78 9.49
C VAL A 95 3.09 16.85 8.57
N TYR A 96 2.86 16.53 7.30
CA TYR A 96 2.29 17.42 6.27
C TYR A 96 3.16 18.65 5.96
N ASP A 97 4.49 18.52 6.10
CA ASP A 97 5.45 19.59 5.86
C ASP A 97 6.59 19.17 4.91
N ALA A 98 6.33 18.19 4.04
CA ALA A 98 7.32 17.71 3.06
C ALA A 98 7.82 18.84 2.16
N LYS A 99 9.13 18.89 1.93
CA LYS A 99 9.82 19.89 1.11
C LYS A 99 10.37 19.27 -0.15
N ALA A 100 10.48 20.06 -1.23
CA ALA A 100 10.96 19.58 -2.52
C ALA A 100 12.40 19.06 -2.48
N ASP A 101 13.23 19.57 -1.59
CA ASP A 101 14.62 19.19 -1.36
C ASP A 101 14.82 18.10 -0.27
N ASN A 102 13.73 17.43 0.14
CA ASN A 102 13.76 16.40 1.18
C ASN A 102 14.83 15.34 0.92
N THR A 103 15.79 15.18 1.82
CA THR A 103 16.96 14.31 1.64
C THR A 103 16.64 12.82 1.66
N GLU A 104 15.52 12.39 2.21
CA GLU A 104 15.08 10.99 2.17
C GLU A 104 14.53 10.61 0.78
N MET A 105 14.04 11.58 0.01
CA MET A 105 13.34 11.36 -1.25
C MET A 105 14.08 11.83 -2.50
N ASN A 106 15.08 12.70 -2.38
CA ASN A 106 15.90 13.19 -3.52
C ASN A 106 17.10 12.28 -3.81
N SER A 107 16.91 10.96 -3.74
CA SER A 107 17.95 9.98 -4.07
C SER A 107 17.75 9.40 -5.48
N PRO A 108 18.81 8.92 -6.13
CA PRO A 108 18.65 8.09 -7.33
C PRO A 108 17.74 6.90 -7.04
N LYS A 109 16.93 6.49 -8.03
CA LYS A 109 15.97 5.38 -7.91
C LYS A 109 14.92 5.58 -6.79
N ASN A 110 14.57 6.82 -6.46
CA ASN A 110 13.51 7.13 -5.52
C ASN A 110 12.14 6.65 -6.03
N ALA A 111 11.10 6.76 -5.19
CA ALA A 111 9.77 6.26 -5.51
C ALA A 111 9.19 6.83 -6.81
N TRP A 112 9.34 8.15 -7.05
CA TRP A 112 8.88 8.80 -8.27
C TRP A 112 9.55 8.20 -9.53
N ALA A 113 10.89 8.13 -9.55
CA ALA A 113 11.63 7.61 -10.69
C ALA A 113 11.27 6.15 -10.98
N MET A 114 11.17 5.33 -9.93
CA MET A 114 10.87 3.91 -10.09
C MET A 114 9.43 3.64 -10.51
N MET A 115 8.48 4.47 -10.10
CA MET A 115 7.11 4.39 -10.62
C MET A 115 7.06 4.67 -12.13
N TYR A 116 7.77 5.70 -12.60
CA TYR A 116 7.86 6.00 -14.03
C TYR A 116 8.62 4.92 -14.83
N GLU A 117 9.64 4.31 -14.25
CA GLU A 117 10.29 3.14 -14.86
C GLU A 117 9.32 1.96 -14.98
N GLY A 118 8.54 1.68 -13.94
CA GLY A 118 7.49 0.66 -13.98
C GLY A 118 6.42 0.96 -15.02
N ILE A 119 5.99 2.22 -15.14
CA ILE A 119 5.03 2.68 -16.17
C ILE A 119 5.58 2.48 -17.58
N GLU A 120 6.84 2.84 -17.82
CA GLU A 120 7.46 2.66 -19.13
C GLU A 120 7.54 1.19 -19.51
N ARG A 121 7.97 0.32 -18.60
CA ARG A 121 7.97 -1.14 -18.82
C ARG A 121 6.56 -1.67 -19.11
N ALA A 122 5.55 -1.17 -18.39
CA ALA A 122 4.15 -1.54 -18.63
C ALA A 122 3.67 -1.07 -20.03
N ASN A 123 4.01 0.15 -20.46
CA ASN A 123 3.66 0.67 -21.77
C ASN A 123 4.27 -0.18 -22.89
N LEU A 124 5.56 -0.56 -22.77
CA LEU A 124 6.22 -1.47 -23.70
C LEU A 124 5.52 -2.82 -23.77
N CYS A 125 5.17 -3.42 -22.62
CA CYS A 125 4.44 -4.69 -22.57
C CYS A 125 3.04 -4.58 -23.21
N ILE A 126 2.28 -3.53 -22.88
CA ILE A 126 0.94 -3.31 -23.43
C ILE A 126 1.00 -3.18 -24.95
N ARG A 127 1.90 -2.34 -25.49
CA ARG A 127 2.08 -2.17 -26.93
C ARG A 127 2.50 -3.49 -27.60
N GLY A 128 3.53 -4.14 -27.07
CA GLY A 128 4.07 -5.37 -27.63
C GLY A 128 3.04 -6.51 -27.65
N ILE A 129 2.32 -6.73 -26.55
CA ILE A 129 1.28 -7.78 -26.48
C ILE A 129 0.11 -7.47 -27.43
N ARG A 130 -0.32 -6.21 -27.53
CA ARG A 130 -1.38 -5.81 -28.46
C ARG A 130 -0.96 -6.00 -29.93
N THR A 131 0.31 -5.75 -30.25
CA THR A 131 0.82 -5.82 -31.63
C THR A 131 1.12 -7.26 -32.04
N TYR A 132 1.71 -8.07 -31.17
CA TYR A 132 2.28 -9.38 -31.54
C TYR A 132 1.64 -10.56 -30.78
N GLY A 133 0.97 -10.33 -29.66
CA GLY A 133 0.50 -11.38 -28.75
C GLY A 133 -0.87 -11.98 -29.11
N ASN A 134 -1.65 -11.36 -30.00
CA ASN A 134 -3.01 -11.80 -30.34
C ASN A 134 -3.90 -12.10 -29.10
N PRO A 135 -4.07 -11.16 -28.15
CA PRO A 135 -4.76 -11.43 -26.89
C PRO A 135 -6.26 -11.77 -27.06
N SER A 136 -6.86 -11.49 -28.21
CA SER A 136 -8.25 -11.87 -28.53
C SER A 136 -8.43 -13.38 -28.73
N THR A 137 -7.38 -14.10 -29.10
CA THR A 137 -7.40 -15.55 -29.37
C THR A 137 -6.45 -16.35 -28.51
N ASN A 138 -5.52 -15.69 -27.83
CA ASN A 138 -4.55 -16.29 -26.91
C ASN A 138 -4.85 -15.87 -25.46
N ALA A 139 -5.41 -16.79 -24.67
CA ALA A 139 -5.82 -16.52 -23.30
C ALA A 139 -4.64 -16.20 -22.37
N GLU A 140 -3.44 -16.76 -22.62
CA GLU A 140 -2.25 -16.45 -21.81
C GLU A 140 -1.81 -15.00 -22.07
N MET A 141 -1.80 -14.57 -23.33
CA MET A 141 -1.50 -13.18 -23.71
C MET A 141 -2.58 -12.20 -23.22
N ALA A 142 -3.85 -12.60 -23.21
CA ALA A 142 -4.93 -11.82 -22.61
C ALA A 142 -4.67 -11.59 -21.11
N GLN A 143 -4.31 -12.64 -20.35
CA GLN A 143 -3.96 -12.54 -18.94
C GLN A 143 -2.77 -11.57 -18.75
N LEU A 144 -1.73 -11.68 -19.55
CA LEU A 144 -0.53 -10.83 -19.47
C LEU A 144 -0.83 -9.36 -19.81
N LEU A 145 -1.69 -9.10 -20.80
CA LEU A 145 -2.14 -7.75 -21.10
C LEU A 145 -2.90 -7.14 -19.93
N GLY A 146 -3.83 -7.90 -19.34
CA GLY A 146 -4.57 -7.45 -18.15
C GLY A 146 -3.67 -7.20 -16.95
N GLU A 147 -2.62 -8.01 -16.74
CA GLU A 147 -1.60 -7.76 -15.71
C GLU A 147 -0.83 -6.46 -15.97
N ALA A 148 -0.35 -6.23 -17.20
CA ALA A 148 0.40 -5.03 -17.55
C ALA A 148 -0.44 -3.75 -17.38
N LEU A 149 -1.71 -3.75 -17.84
CA LEU A 149 -2.66 -2.66 -17.63
C LEU A 149 -2.87 -2.37 -16.13
N THR A 150 -3.04 -3.42 -15.33
CA THR A 150 -3.27 -3.29 -13.90
C THR A 150 -2.04 -2.78 -13.16
N LEU A 151 -0.84 -3.26 -13.48
CA LEU A 151 0.41 -2.80 -12.88
C LEU A 151 0.69 -1.33 -13.23
N ARG A 152 0.41 -0.90 -14.47
CA ARG A 152 0.45 0.51 -14.85
C ARG A 152 -0.50 1.36 -14.01
N ALA A 153 -1.72 0.86 -13.82
CA ALA A 153 -2.72 1.55 -13.02
C ALA A 153 -2.30 1.68 -11.55
N ILE A 154 -1.63 0.68 -10.96
CA ILE A 154 -1.08 0.75 -9.59
C ILE A 154 -0.07 1.90 -9.48
N TYR A 155 0.92 1.97 -10.38
CA TYR A 155 1.92 3.03 -10.32
C TYR A 155 1.32 4.43 -10.47
N TYR A 156 0.39 4.63 -11.41
CA TYR A 156 -0.27 5.93 -11.55
C TYR A 156 -1.18 6.27 -10.37
N ALA A 157 -1.91 5.30 -9.82
CA ALA A 157 -2.71 5.53 -8.63
C ALA A 157 -1.85 5.96 -7.43
N ASP A 158 -0.67 5.33 -7.26
CA ASP A 158 0.27 5.68 -6.21
C ASP A 158 0.94 7.05 -6.46
N LEU A 159 1.25 7.40 -7.72
CA LEU A 159 1.69 8.74 -8.08
C LEU A 159 0.63 9.79 -7.73
N VAL A 160 -0.61 9.60 -8.18
CA VAL A 160 -1.70 10.56 -7.97
C VAL A 160 -2.00 10.76 -6.47
N ARG A 161 -2.09 9.67 -5.70
CA ARG A 161 -2.41 9.79 -4.26
C ARG A 161 -1.32 10.46 -3.43
N ASN A 162 -0.06 10.44 -3.90
CA ASN A 162 1.07 11.06 -3.19
C ASN A 162 1.48 12.42 -3.73
N TRP A 163 1.31 12.71 -5.04
CA TRP A 163 1.74 13.96 -5.69
C TRP A 163 0.63 14.73 -6.39
N GLY A 164 -0.57 14.19 -6.49
CA GLY A 164 -1.69 14.85 -7.17
C GLY A 164 -1.56 14.78 -8.70
N ASP A 165 -1.54 15.95 -9.35
CA ASP A 165 -1.37 16.03 -10.80
C ASP A 165 0.06 15.70 -11.19
N VAL A 166 0.23 14.79 -12.16
CA VAL A 166 1.54 14.24 -12.56
C VAL A 166 1.65 14.12 -14.09
N PRO A 167 2.86 14.08 -14.66
CA PRO A 167 3.03 13.78 -16.09
C PRO A 167 2.46 12.41 -16.47
N VAL A 168 1.78 12.33 -17.60
CA VAL A 168 1.14 11.08 -18.05
C VAL A 168 1.70 10.61 -19.39
N ARG A 169 2.06 9.33 -19.43
CA ARG A 169 2.43 8.58 -20.63
C ARG A 169 1.70 7.25 -20.61
N PHE A 170 0.75 7.08 -21.52
CA PHE A 170 0.07 5.80 -21.74
C PHE A 170 0.64 5.03 -22.92
N GLU A 171 1.64 5.61 -23.58
CA GLU A 171 2.45 5.02 -24.64
C GLU A 171 3.93 5.07 -24.26
N PRO A 172 4.78 4.21 -24.83
CA PRO A 172 6.22 4.28 -24.61
C PRO A 172 6.82 5.65 -24.94
N VAL A 173 7.87 6.01 -24.18
CA VAL A 173 8.58 7.29 -24.39
C VAL A 173 9.10 7.41 -25.83
N SER A 174 8.93 8.59 -26.38
CA SER A 174 9.50 9.00 -27.66
C SER A 174 10.28 10.30 -27.50
N THR A 175 11.06 10.70 -28.49
CA THR A 175 11.81 11.97 -28.47
C THR A 175 10.92 13.17 -28.20
N ASN A 176 9.66 13.13 -28.63
CA ASN A 176 8.68 14.23 -28.45
C ASN A 176 8.02 14.22 -27.07
N THR A 177 8.12 13.13 -26.31
CA THR A 177 7.45 12.96 -25.01
C THR A 177 8.42 12.86 -23.83
N ILE A 178 9.70 13.17 -24.03
CA ILE A 178 10.69 13.18 -22.94
C ILE A 178 10.30 14.22 -21.88
N TYR A 179 9.96 15.43 -22.31
CA TYR A 179 9.58 16.54 -21.45
C TYR A 179 8.12 16.90 -21.66
N ILE A 180 7.27 16.51 -20.71
CA ILE A 180 5.83 16.80 -20.75
C ILE A 180 5.37 17.45 -19.43
N PRO A 181 4.35 18.33 -19.49
CA PRO A 181 3.77 18.92 -18.30
C PRO A 181 2.96 17.90 -17.49
N LYS A 182 2.51 18.32 -16.32
CA LYS A 182 1.53 17.56 -15.53
C LYS A 182 0.20 17.47 -16.28
N THR A 183 -0.50 16.37 -16.07
CA THR A 183 -1.89 16.14 -16.47
C THR A 183 -2.77 16.18 -15.22
N GLY A 184 -3.94 16.76 -15.31
CA GLY A 184 -4.90 16.77 -14.22
C GLY A 184 -5.31 15.35 -13.83
N ARG A 185 -5.37 15.08 -12.53
CA ARG A 185 -5.67 13.74 -12.00
C ARG A 185 -7.02 13.19 -12.42
N ASP A 186 -7.99 14.04 -12.74
CA ASP A 186 -9.31 13.61 -13.20
C ASP A 186 -9.20 12.83 -14.51
N GLU A 187 -8.39 13.30 -15.46
CA GLU A 187 -8.10 12.60 -16.70
C GLU A 187 -7.35 11.29 -16.44
N ILE A 188 -6.42 11.30 -15.48
CA ILE A 188 -5.69 10.10 -15.09
C ILE A 188 -6.66 9.06 -14.54
N TYR A 189 -7.52 9.42 -13.60
CA TYR A 189 -8.50 8.49 -13.02
C TYR A 189 -9.43 7.91 -14.08
N LYS A 190 -9.93 8.72 -15.03
CA LYS A 190 -10.79 8.22 -16.11
C LYS A 190 -10.07 7.13 -16.92
N GLN A 191 -8.83 7.38 -17.31
CA GLN A 191 -8.06 6.40 -18.08
C GLN A 191 -7.77 5.12 -17.26
N LEU A 192 -7.37 5.25 -15.99
CA LEU A 192 -7.09 4.09 -15.14
C LEU A 192 -8.35 3.25 -14.90
N ILE A 193 -9.50 3.88 -14.71
CA ILE A 193 -10.79 3.20 -14.55
C ILE A 193 -11.18 2.47 -15.85
N ALA A 194 -10.90 3.05 -17.01
CA ALA A 194 -11.10 2.40 -18.30
C ALA A 194 -10.14 1.22 -18.51
N ASP A 195 -8.84 1.41 -18.25
CA ASP A 195 -7.81 0.36 -18.35
C ASP A 195 -8.15 -0.86 -17.46
N LEU A 196 -8.61 -0.61 -16.21
CA LEU A 196 -9.04 -1.68 -15.31
C LEU A 196 -10.36 -2.32 -15.76
N GLY A 197 -11.22 -1.58 -16.45
CA GLY A 197 -12.40 -2.12 -17.12
C GLY A 197 -12.01 -3.15 -18.18
N GLU A 198 -11.08 -2.81 -19.07
CA GLU A 198 -10.50 -3.73 -20.07
C GLU A 198 -9.82 -4.93 -19.36
N ALA A 199 -8.90 -4.65 -18.42
CA ALA A 199 -8.18 -5.70 -17.70
C ALA A 199 -9.12 -6.71 -17.03
N SER A 200 -10.26 -6.26 -16.48
CA SER A 200 -11.25 -7.12 -15.84
C SER A 200 -11.88 -8.15 -16.79
N THR A 201 -11.88 -7.90 -18.10
CA THR A 201 -12.36 -8.86 -19.10
C THR A 201 -11.29 -9.87 -19.49
N LEU A 202 -10.02 -9.50 -19.37
CA LEU A 202 -8.86 -10.26 -19.84
C LEU A 202 -8.32 -11.26 -18.80
N VAL A 203 -8.35 -10.88 -17.50
CA VAL A 203 -7.77 -11.71 -16.43
C VAL A 203 -8.77 -12.72 -15.87
N ALA A 204 -8.25 -13.85 -15.42
CA ALA A 204 -9.05 -14.91 -14.80
C ALA A 204 -9.33 -14.60 -13.31
N TRP A 205 -10.39 -15.22 -12.76
CA TRP A 205 -10.67 -15.22 -11.32
C TRP A 205 -9.55 -15.92 -10.52
N PRO A 206 -9.41 -15.63 -9.22
CA PRO A 206 -8.49 -16.36 -8.34
C PRO A 206 -8.66 -17.88 -8.46
N ASN A 207 -7.56 -18.61 -8.60
CA ASN A 207 -7.51 -20.07 -8.75
C ASN A 207 -8.22 -20.65 -9.99
N ALA A 208 -8.69 -19.84 -10.93
CA ALA A 208 -9.30 -20.35 -12.16
C ALA A 208 -8.25 -20.90 -13.15
N THR A 209 -7.01 -20.44 -13.07
CA THR A 209 -5.87 -20.91 -13.85
C THR A 209 -4.61 -20.95 -12.96
N SER A 210 -3.55 -21.61 -13.40
CA SER A 210 -2.25 -21.56 -12.73
C SER A 210 -1.69 -20.14 -12.63
N ALA A 211 -1.99 -19.28 -13.61
CA ALA A 211 -1.58 -17.88 -13.61
C ALA A 211 -2.25 -17.03 -12.51
N THR A 212 -3.33 -17.49 -11.90
CA THR A 212 -4.05 -16.77 -10.84
C THR A 212 -4.13 -17.51 -9.51
N ALA A 213 -3.20 -18.49 -9.30
CA ALA A 213 -3.15 -19.29 -8.08
C ALA A 213 -2.40 -18.62 -6.92
N SER A 214 -1.71 -17.50 -7.18
CA SER A 214 -0.96 -16.73 -6.17
C SER A 214 -1.49 -15.31 -6.05
N THR A 215 -1.45 -14.75 -4.84
CA THR A 215 -1.72 -13.33 -4.56
C THR A 215 -0.68 -12.39 -5.17
N GLU A 216 0.46 -12.88 -5.63
CA GLU A 216 1.49 -12.11 -6.36
C GLU A 216 1.15 -11.90 -7.84
N ARG A 217 0.12 -12.58 -8.33
CA ARG A 217 -0.36 -12.47 -9.70
C ARG A 217 -1.68 -11.71 -9.73
N VAL A 218 -1.81 -10.86 -10.73
CA VAL A 218 -3.04 -10.09 -10.94
C VAL A 218 -4.18 -11.04 -11.31
N ASN A 219 -5.31 -10.89 -10.64
CA ASN A 219 -6.50 -11.69 -10.85
C ASN A 219 -7.75 -10.79 -10.89
N LYS A 220 -8.86 -11.32 -11.38
CA LYS A 220 -10.09 -10.55 -11.61
C LYS A 220 -10.69 -9.95 -10.33
N ALA A 221 -10.59 -10.62 -9.19
CA ALA A 221 -11.11 -10.10 -7.94
C ALA A 221 -10.34 -8.83 -7.51
N PHE A 222 -9.01 -8.85 -7.66
CA PHE A 222 -8.19 -7.67 -7.41
C PHE A 222 -8.50 -6.53 -8.40
N VAL A 223 -8.53 -6.81 -9.71
CA VAL A 223 -8.77 -5.78 -10.74
C VAL A 223 -10.10 -5.06 -10.48
N LYS A 224 -11.17 -5.80 -10.22
CA LYS A 224 -12.50 -5.23 -9.93
C LYS A 224 -12.51 -4.45 -8.62
N GLY A 225 -11.96 -5.01 -7.54
CA GLY A 225 -11.82 -4.30 -6.26
C GLY A 225 -11.01 -3.02 -6.39
N PHE A 226 -9.91 -3.05 -7.13
CA PHE A 226 -9.06 -1.90 -7.35
C PHE A 226 -9.73 -0.83 -8.23
N ARG A 227 -10.49 -1.25 -9.26
CA ARG A 227 -11.33 -0.34 -10.05
C ARG A 227 -12.37 0.37 -9.18
N ALA A 228 -13.00 -0.36 -8.26
CA ALA A 228 -13.92 0.22 -7.27
C ALA A 228 -13.22 1.22 -6.35
N ARG A 229 -12.01 0.91 -5.82
CA ARG A 229 -11.20 1.85 -5.03
C ARG A 229 -10.93 3.13 -5.81
N LEU A 230 -10.50 3.04 -7.08
CA LEU A 230 -10.22 4.22 -7.90
C LEU A 230 -11.48 5.05 -8.17
N ALA A 231 -12.63 4.42 -8.38
CA ALA A 231 -13.90 5.12 -8.53
C ALA A 231 -14.26 5.93 -7.26
N MET A 232 -14.07 5.34 -6.06
CA MET A 232 -14.28 6.03 -4.79
C MET A 232 -13.29 7.19 -4.59
N MET A 233 -12.04 7.02 -5.01
CA MET A 233 -11.01 8.08 -4.93
C MET A 233 -11.32 9.22 -5.91
N ALA A 234 -11.66 8.91 -7.14
CA ALA A 234 -11.95 9.89 -8.19
C ALA A 234 -13.15 10.79 -7.85
N SER A 235 -14.19 10.22 -7.25
CA SER A 235 -15.39 10.97 -6.83
C SER A 235 -15.29 11.61 -5.45
N GLY A 236 -14.20 11.30 -4.70
CA GLY A 236 -13.97 11.83 -3.36
C GLY A 236 -13.46 13.27 -3.35
N TYR A 237 -13.36 13.85 -2.15
CA TYR A 237 -12.70 15.13 -1.96
C TYR A 237 -11.20 14.99 -2.16
N GLN A 238 -10.58 16.00 -2.74
CA GLN A 238 -9.14 16.11 -2.96
C GLN A 238 -8.73 17.58 -2.97
N GLN A 239 -7.47 17.86 -2.68
CA GLN A 239 -6.90 19.20 -2.86
C GLN A 239 -6.69 19.46 -4.36
N TYR A 240 -7.36 20.46 -4.90
CA TYR A 240 -7.14 21.02 -6.24
C TYR A 240 -6.46 22.39 -6.09
N PRO A 241 -5.94 23.01 -7.19
CA PRO A 241 -5.32 24.34 -7.13
C PRO A 241 -6.24 25.41 -6.55
N ASP A 242 -7.54 25.28 -6.74
CA ASP A 242 -8.59 26.20 -6.30
C ASP A 242 -9.20 25.85 -4.92
N GLY A 243 -8.78 24.76 -4.30
CA GLY A 243 -9.24 24.37 -2.97
C GLY A 243 -9.51 22.87 -2.80
N VAL A 244 -10.04 22.49 -1.63
CA VAL A 244 -10.45 21.11 -1.37
C VAL A 244 -11.89 20.92 -1.82
N ARG A 245 -12.09 20.06 -2.81
CA ARG A 245 -13.40 19.79 -3.40
C ARG A 245 -13.42 18.41 -4.09
N ARG A 246 -14.57 18.00 -4.54
CA ARG A 246 -14.73 16.87 -5.48
C ARG A 246 -14.42 17.32 -6.91
N SER A 247 -14.23 16.38 -7.82
CA SER A 247 -14.11 16.68 -9.24
C SER A 247 -15.33 17.43 -9.76
N ASN A 248 -15.10 18.33 -10.72
CA ASN A 248 -16.17 19.00 -11.47
C ASN A 248 -16.55 18.22 -12.75
N ASP A 249 -15.85 17.12 -13.05
CA ASP A 249 -16.14 16.25 -14.18
C ASP A 249 -17.40 15.41 -13.90
N PRO A 250 -18.47 15.52 -14.72
CA PRO A 250 -19.70 14.76 -14.52
C PRO A 250 -19.49 13.22 -14.55
N GLU A 251 -18.49 12.76 -15.32
CA GLU A 251 -18.15 11.32 -15.38
C GLU A 251 -17.58 10.80 -14.06
N LEU A 252 -16.96 11.68 -13.27
CA LEU A 252 -16.43 11.37 -11.95
C LEU A 252 -17.38 11.76 -10.80
N SER A 253 -18.65 12.02 -11.11
CA SER A 253 -19.65 12.33 -10.08
C SER A 253 -19.84 11.17 -9.10
N VAL A 254 -20.23 11.50 -7.87
CA VAL A 254 -20.53 10.51 -6.82
C VAL A 254 -21.53 9.47 -7.34
N ALA A 255 -22.61 9.90 -8.00
CA ALA A 255 -23.62 8.99 -8.50
C ALA A 255 -23.10 7.98 -9.53
N ALA A 256 -22.22 8.43 -10.44
CA ALA A 256 -21.62 7.55 -11.45
C ALA A 256 -20.61 6.59 -10.83
N MET A 257 -19.68 7.12 -10.03
CA MET A 257 -18.56 6.36 -9.48
C MET A 257 -18.96 5.41 -8.36
N TYR A 258 -19.92 5.79 -7.50
CA TYR A 258 -20.43 4.88 -6.47
C TYR A 258 -21.23 3.73 -7.07
N ARG A 259 -21.97 3.97 -8.18
CA ARG A 259 -22.64 2.88 -8.91
C ARG A 259 -21.62 1.90 -9.48
N LEU A 260 -20.60 2.40 -10.16
CA LEU A 260 -19.49 1.57 -10.67
C LEU A 260 -18.83 0.77 -9.54
N ALA A 261 -18.48 1.44 -8.44
CA ALA A 261 -17.83 0.78 -7.30
C ALA A 261 -18.71 -0.32 -6.69
N LEU A 262 -20.01 -0.08 -6.53
CA LEU A 262 -20.94 -1.06 -5.98
C LEU A 262 -21.11 -2.28 -6.91
N GLU A 263 -21.22 -2.06 -8.22
CA GLU A 263 -21.30 -3.12 -9.22
C GLU A 263 -20.03 -4.00 -9.22
N GLU A 264 -18.84 -3.39 -9.20
CA GLU A 264 -17.58 -4.11 -9.16
C GLU A 264 -17.41 -4.90 -7.86
N CYS A 265 -17.72 -4.29 -6.71
CA CYS A 265 -17.65 -4.98 -5.43
C CYS A 265 -18.66 -6.14 -5.36
N ARG A 266 -19.90 -5.95 -5.78
CA ARG A 266 -20.91 -7.02 -5.86
C ARG A 266 -20.46 -8.15 -6.77
N SER A 267 -19.81 -7.84 -7.89
CA SER A 267 -19.25 -8.85 -8.79
C SER A 267 -18.18 -9.70 -8.08
N VAL A 268 -17.29 -9.09 -7.29
CA VAL A 268 -16.31 -9.83 -6.49
C VAL A 268 -16.99 -10.69 -5.41
N ILE A 269 -17.93 -10.11 -4.67
CA ILE A 269 -18.65 -10.80 -3.58
C ILE A 269 -19.42 -12.01 -4.13
N THR A 270 -20.20 -11.83 -5.19
CA THR A 270 -21.02 -12.91 -5.78
C THR A 270 -20.19 -13.97 -6.50
N SER A 271 -18.95 -13.66 -6.90
CA SER A 271 -18.06 -14.67 -7.49
C SER A 271 -17.69 -15.80 -6.53
N GLY A 272 -17.73 -15.54 -5.21
CA GLY A 272 -17.30 -16.49 -4.18
C GLY A 272 -15.83 -16.84 -4.21
N THR A 273 -15.00 -16.17 -5.06
CA THR A 273 -13.57 -16.48 -5.25
C THR A 273 -12.66 -15.79 -4.24
N ALA A 274 -13.19 -14.90 -3.43
CA ALA A 274 -12.49 -14.25 -2.32
C ALA A 274 -13.42 -14.22 -1.09
N ARG A 275 -12.84 -14.21 0.12
CA ARG A 275 -13.59 -14.23 1.38
C ARG A 275 -12.74 -13.70 2.52
N LEU A 276 -13.37 -13.26 3.60
CA LEU A 276 -12.67 -13.01 4.86
C LEU A 276 -12.04 -14.30 5.41
N GLU A 277 -10.88 -14.19 6.01
CA GLU A 277 -10.33 -15.28 6.81
C GLU A 277 -11.22 -15.52 8.04
N PRO A 278 -11.32 -16.76 8.53
CA PRO A 278 -12.21 -17.09 9.66
C PRO A 278 -11.95 -16.27 10.91
N THR A 279 -10.70 -15.85 11.16
CA THR A 279 -10.32 -14.97 12.25
C THR A 279 -9.36 -13.88 11.74
N PHE A 280 -9.39 -12.71 12.39
CA PHE A 280 -8.47 -11.63 12.06
C PHE A 280 -7.00 -12.01 12.31
N GLU A 281 -6.72 -12.69 13.41
CA GLU A 281 -5.37 -13.21 13.68
C GLU A 281 -4.93 -14.22 12.62
N GLY A 282 -5.82 -15.08 12.16
CA GLY A 282 -5.56 -16.08 11.12
C GLY A 282 -5.08 -15.46 9.80
N LEU A 283 -5.66 -14.32 9.40
CA LEU A 283 -5.19 -13.54 8.25
C LEU A 283 -3.71 -13.16 8.42
N TRP A 284 -3.38 -12.53 9.56
CA TRP A 284 -2.04 -12.01 9.79
C TRP A 284 -1.00 -13.11 10.05
N ARG A 285 -1.41 -14.25 10.62
CA ARG A 285 -0.54 -15.43 10.70
C ARG A 285 -0.21 -16.00 9.33
N LYS A 286 -1.20 -16.15 8.45
CA LYS A 286 -0.97 -16.59 7.06
C LYS A 286 -0.04 -15.63 6.32
N TYR A 287 -0.26 -14.33 6.48
CA TYR A 287 0.56 -13.29 5.87
C TYR A 287 2.03 -13.36 6.33
N ASN A 288 2.28 -13.38 7.64
CA ASN A 288 3.65 -13.48 8.17
C ASN A 288 4.31 -14.86 7.86
N GLN A 289 3.52 -15.88 7.54
CA GLN A 289 4.00 -17.18 7.06
C GLN A 289 4.23 -17.20 5.53
N GLU A 290 4.16 -16.05 4.88
CA GLU A 290 4.40 -15.91 3.43
C GLU A 290 3.50 -16.84 2.60
N ASN A 291 2.25 -17.03 3.03
CA ASN A 291 1.27 -17.84 2.30
C ASN A 291 0.58 -16.97 1.23
N THR A 292 1.05 -17.09 0.01
CA THR A 292 0.57 -16.34 -1.16
C THR A 292 -0.53 -17.06 -1.96
N THR A 293 -1.18 -18.09 -1.39
CA THR A 293 -2.27 -18.78 -2.08
C THR A 293 -3.47 -17.85 -2.28
N ALA A 294 -3.90 -17.69 -3.53
CA ALA A 294 -5.05 -16.88 -3.89
C ALA A 294 -6.38 -17.47 -3.39
N GLY A 295 -7.46 -16.68 -3.43
CA GLY A 295 -8.82 -17.10 -3.04
C GLY A 295 -9.12 -16.99 -1.55
N GLY A 296 -8.20 -16.39 -0.76
CA GLY A 296 -8.41 -15.97 0.62
C GLY A 296 -8.81 -14.49 0.72
N GLU A 297 -8.40 -13.85 1.81
CA GLU A 297 -8.71 -12.44 2.05
C GLU A 297 -7.78 -11.49 1.30
N SER A 298 -6.48 -11.80 1.16
CA SER A 298 -5.55 -11.03 0.32
C SER A 298 -5.92 -11.19 -1.15
N LEU A 299 -6.18 -10.07 -1.84
CA LEU A 299 -6.55 -10.07 -3.26
C LEU A 299 -5.33 -9.94 -4.16
N TRP A 300 -4.39 -9.10 -3.76
CA TRP A 300 -3.11 -8.91 -4.44
C TRP A 300 -2.09 -8.30 -3.48
N GLU A 301 -0.85 -8.73 -3.65
CA GLU A 301 0.28 -8.29 -2.86
C GLU A 301 1.40 -7.78 -3.76
N ILE A 302 2.06 -6.68 -3.35
CA ILE A 302 3.33 -6.28 -3.97
C ILE A 302 4.34 -7.37 -3.62
N PRO A 303 4.90 -8.09 -4.60
CA PRO A 303 5.78 -9.21 -4.33
C PRO A 303 7.19 -8.72 -3.96
N PHE A 304 7.69 -9.24 -2.86
CA PHE A 304 9.09 -9.14 -2.48
C PHE A 304 9.68 -10.56 -2.37
N ALA A 305 10.83 -10.78 -2.99
CA ALA A 305 11.53 -12.04 -2.84
C ALA A 305 12.16 -12.15 -1.45
N ASP A 306 12.50 -13.36 -1.02
CA ASP A 306 13.34 -13.59 0.16
C ASP A 306 14.61 -12.71 0.07
N SER A 307 15.04 -12.17 1.20
CA SER A 307 16.11 -11.17 1.27
C SER A 307 15.81 -9.84 0.56
N ARG A 308 14.55 -9.53 0.29
CA ARG A 308 14.03 -8.25 -0.21
C ARG A 308 12.85 -7.80 0.65
N GLY A 309 12.35 -6.57 0.45
CA GLY A 309 11.22 -6.04 1.23
C GLY A 309 11.62 -5.61 2.65
N ARG A 310 10.81 -4.74 3.25
CA ARG A 310 11.05 -4.19 4.59
C ARG A 310 9.75 -4.07 5.40
N MET A 311 8.81 -4.98 5.20
CA MET A 311 7.53 -4.90 5.90
C MET A 311 7.72 -5.14 7.40
N LEU A 312 8.36 -6.24 7.78
CA LEU A 312 8.61 -6.51 9.20
C LEU A 312 9.69 -5.59 9.77
N PHE A 313 10.74 -5.29 9.00
CA PHE A 313 11.75 -4.31 9.42
C PHE A 313 11.14 -2.96 9.82
N THR A 314 10.08 -2.51 9.14
CA THR A 314 9.43 -1.21 9.37
C THR A 314 8.28 -1.32 10.36
N PHE A 315 7.40 -2.29 10.19
CA PHE A 315 6.08 -2.33 10.83
C PHE A 315 5.94 -3.35 11.96
N ALA A 316 6.84 -4.33 12.07
CA ALA A 316 6.70 -5.37 13.11
C ALA A 316 6.80 -4.82 14.53
N VAL A 317 6.33 -5.62 15.48
CA VAL A 317 6.71 -5.48 16.89
C VAL A 317 8.23 -5.38 16.98
N ARG A 318 8.76 -4.44 17.76
CA ARG A 318 10.19 -4.14 17.81
C ARG A 318 10.99 -5.26 18.46
N HIS A 319 12.13 -5.60 17.85
CA HIS A 319 13.18 -6.47 18.39
C HIS A 319 14.46 -5.66 18.59
N ASP A 320 14.95 -5.58 19.82
CA ASP A 320 16.14 -4.78 20.16
C ASP A 320 17.45 -5.52 19.86
N ALA A 321 17.41 -6.83 19.65
CA ALA A 321 18.58 -7.67 19.38
C ALA A 321 18.27 -8.75 18.32
N VAL A 322 19.31 -9.40 17.82
CA VAL A 322 19.18 -10.75 17.20
C VAL A 322 18.68 -11.72 18.26
N ASP A 323 17.67 -12.49 17.95
CA ASP A 323 17.02 -13.39 18.91
C ASP A 323 16.49 -14.68 18.25
N GLN A 324 15.64 -15.40 18.95
CA GLN A 324 15.07 -16.66 18.48
C GLN A 324 14.13 -16.54 17.28
N PHE A 325 13.76 -15.33 16.84
CA PHE A 325 12.78 -15.07 15.79
C PHE A 325 13.39 -14.41 14.56
N GLN A 326 14.47 -13.64 14.71
CA GLN A 326 15.11 -12.93 13.61
C GLN A 326 16.64 -12.81 13.81
N ALA A 327 17.37 -12.88 12.72
CA ALA A 327 18.83 -12.75 12.68
C ALA A 327 19.32 -11.55 11.84
N MET A 328 18.44 -10.62 11.51
CA MET A 328 18.72 -9.44 10.68
C MET A 328 19.60 -8.39 11.38
N GLY A 329 19.71 -8.44 12.69
CA GLY A 329 20.45 -7.48 13.53
C GLY A 329 19.58 -6.84 14.61
N ALA A 330 20.17 -5.91 15.36
CA ALA A 330 19.45 -5.16 16.39
C ALA A 330 18.48 -4.12 15.79
N ASN A 331 17.51 -3.72 16.61
CA ASN A 331 16.54 -2.65 16.32
C ASN A 331 15.74 -2.86 15.03
N LYS A 332 15.09 -4.02 14.92
CA LYS A 332 14.18 -4.34 13.82
C LYS A 332 12.73 -4.15 14.22
N GLY A 333 11.90 -3.66 13.30
CA GLY A 333 10.52 -3.29 13.58
C GLY A 333 10.38 -2.00 14.38
N GLY A 334 9.16 -1.61 14.67
CA GLY A 334 8.82 -0.50 15.56
C GLY A 334 9.14 0.89 15.02
N VAL A 335 9.19 1.08 13.70
CA VAL A 335 9.32 2.43 13.11
C VAL A 335 7.99 3.18 13.23
N ASN A 336 6.90 2.47 12.99
CA ASN A 336 5.54 2.99 13.00
C ASN A 336 4.69 2.19 14.00
N GLY A 337 3.58 2.78 14.45
CA GLY A 337 2.67 2.13 15.38
C GLY A 337 1.28 2.78 15.40
N PRO A 338 0.31 2.16 16.08
CA PRO A 338 -0.98 2.77 16.33
C PRO A 338 -0.86 3.93 17.32
N LEU A 339 -1.76 4.90 17.23
CA LEU A 339 -1.89 5.93 18.25
C LEU A 339 -2.33 5.29 19.59
N PRO A 340 -1.86 5.80 20.73
CA PRO A 340 -2.09 5.20 22.05
C PRO A 340 -3.56 4.95 22.39
N PHE A 341 -4.45 5.83 21.96
CA PHE A 341 -5.87 5.70 22.26
C PHE A 341 -6.60 4.67 21.39
N VAL A 342 -6.02 4.21 20.30
CA VAL A 342 -6.68 3.28 19.35
C VAL A 342 -7.01 1.96 20.06
N PHE A 343 -6.13 1.44 20.91
CA PHE A 343 -6.40 0.27 21.72
C PHE A 343 -7.69 0.45 22.57
N TYR A 344 -7.88 1.62 23.13
CA TYR A 344 -9.02 1.95 24.00
C TYR A 344 -10.27 2.40 23.21
N ASP A 345 -10.15 2.64 21.91
CA ASP A 345 -11.28 2.90 21.01
C ASP A 345 -11.96 1.60 20.56
N TYR A 346 -11.23 0.48 20.52
CA TYR A 346 -11.83 -0.84 20.32
C TYR A 346 -12.77 -1.22 21.46
N ASP A 347 -13.86 -1.91 21.12
CA ASP A 347 -14.62 -2.67 22.12
C ASP A 347 -13.72 -3.76 22.72
N GLN A 348 -13.81 -3.99 24.04
CA GLN A 348 -12.99 -5.00 24.71
C GLN A 348 -13.21 -6.42 24.16
N ALA A 349 -14.39 -6.70 23.60
CA ALA A 349 -14.71 -7.98 22.99
C ALA A 349 -14.29 -8.07 21.51
N ASP A 350 -13.76 -6.99 20.92
CA ASP A 350 -13.29 -6.98 19.53
C ASP A 350 -11.93 -7.69 19.45
N THR A 351 -11.90 -8.83 18.77
CA THR A 351 -10.71 -9.67 18.66
C THR A 351 -9.58 -9.05 17.84
N ARG A 352 -9.84 -7.98 17.09
CA ARG A 352 -8.84 -7.24 16.32
C ARG A 352 -7.93 -6.38 17.21
N ARG A 353 -8.42 -5.95 18.36
CA ARG A 353 -7.73 -5.06 19.30
C ARG A 353 -6.32 -5.54 19.65
N ASP A 354 -6.24 -6.74 20.18
CA ASP A 354 -4.99 -7.32 20.70
C ASP A 354 -4.06 -7.83 19.58
N VAL A 355 -4.62 -8.05 18.37
CA VAL A 355 -3.83 -8.32 17.17
C VAL A 355 -3.22 -7.03 16.61
N THR A 356 -3.97 -5.93 16.62
CA THR A 356 -3.53 -4.66 16.02
C THR A 356 -2.58 -3.88 16.93
N CYS A 357 -2.86 -3.82 18.25
CA CYS A 357 -2.15 -2.95 19.18
C CYS A 357 -1.36 -3.77 20.21
N VAL A 358 -0.03 -3.70 20.15
CA VAL A 358 0.88 -4.46 21.02
C VAL A 358 1.65 -3.51 21.95
N PRO A 359 1.55 -3.67 23.29
CA PRO A 359 2.18 -2.81 24.27
C PRO A 359 3.56 -3.33 24.75
N TYR A 360 4.23 -4.15 23.97
CA TYR A 360 5.53 -4.72 24.32
C TYR A 360 6.47 -4.77 23.12
N LYS A 361 7.75 -4.91 23.39
CA LYS A 361 8.82 -5.22 22.44
C LYS A 361 9.56 -6.50 22.87
N TRP A 362 10.35 -7.06 21.99
CA TRP A 362 11.35 -8.07 22.31
C TRP A 362 12.65 -7.36 22.72
N GLY A 363 13.03 -7.49 23.99
CA GLY A 363 14.14 -6.79 24.61
C GLY A 363 15.52 -7.32 24.21
N ALA A 364 16.54 -6.97 24.99
CA ALA A 364 17.87 -7.47 24.77
C ALA A 364 17.94 -9.01 24.90
N ALA A 365 18.73 -9.65 24.03
CA ALA A 365 18.88 -11.10 24.06
C ALA A 365 19.92 -11.54 25.11
N VAL A 366 19.58 -12.56 25.87
CA VAL A 366 20.50 -13.29 26.76
C VAL A 366 20.63 -14.72 26.22
N ASN A 367 21.84 -15.13 25.87
CA ASN A 367 22.09 -16.43 25.23
C ASN A 367 21.23 -16.66 23.96
N GLY A 368 21.09 -15.60 23.13
CA GLY A 368 20.33 -15.65 21.89
C GLY A 368 18.81 -15.65 22.06
N LYS A 369 18.28 -15.45 23.24
CA LYS A 369 16.85 -15.40 23.53
C LYS A 369 16.45 -14.06 24.12
N SER A 370 15.52 -13.38 23.46
CA SER A 370 14.86 -12.17 23.96
C SER A 370 13.61 -12.51 24.75
N LYS A 371 13.24 -11.64 25.67
CA LYS A 371 11.98 -11.65 26.40
C LYS A 371 11.14 -10.47 26.01
N GLN A 372 9.83 -10.61 26.13
CA GLN A 372 8.92 -9.47 25.98
C GLN A 372 9.13 -8.48 27.12
N GLU A 373 9.17 -7.20 26.79
CA GLU A 373 9.28 -6.09 27.73
C GLU A 373 8.16 -5.09 27.47
N LEU A 374 7.36 -4.75 28.49
CA LEU A 374 6.36 -3.71 28.35
C LEU A 374 6.99 -2.39 27.89
N THR A 375 6.33 -1.71 26.98
CA THR A 375 6.65 -0.34 26.56
C THR A 375 6.10 0.69 27.55
N ASP A 376 5.76 1.86 27.09
CA ASP A 376 5.03 2.89 27.82
C ASP A 376 3.75 3.28 27.07
N LEU A 377 2.89 4.10 27.69
CA LEU A 377 1.60 4.48 27.12
C LEU A 377 1.71 5.09 25.72
N GLN A 378 2.78 5.82 25.40
CA GLN A 378 2.96 6.45 24.09
C GLN A 378 3.52 5.52 23.02
N THR A 379 3.94 4.30 23.36
CA THR A 379 4.66 3.40 22.48
C THR A 379 3.92 2.08 22.30
N TRP A 380 3.22 1.97 21.18
CA TRP A 380 2.52 0.77 20.74
C TRP A 380 3.06 0.31 19.39
N TYR A 381 3.05 -0.98 19.15
CA TYR A 381 3.47 -1.56 17.87
C TYR A 381 2.30 -2.24 17.16
N PHE A 382 2.41 -2.37 15.84
CA PHE A 382 1.43 -3.12 15.05
C PHE A 382 1.66 -4.63 15.23
N GLY A 383 0.74 -5.30 15.89
CA GLY A 383 0.84 -6.74 16.07
C GLY A 383 0.39 -7.57 14.85
N LYS A 384 -0.04 -6.90 13.77
CA LYS A 384 -0.29 -7.51 12.46
C LYS A 384 1.00 -8.06 11.83
N TYR A 385 2.15 -7.50 12.18
CA TYR A 385 3.46 -7.79 11.62
C TYR A 385 4.37 -8.34 12.72
N ARG A 386 4.77 -9.62 12.59
CA ARG A 386 5.49 -10.32 13.66
C ARG A 386 6.52 -11.29 13.11
N PHE A 387 7.78 -11.13 13.48
CA PHE A 387 8.81 -12.12 13.19
C PHE A 387 8.53 -13.48 13.82
N GLU A 388 7.93 -13.50 15.01
CA GLU A 388 7.56 -14.73 15.72
C GLU A 388 6.46 -15.55 15.03
N TRP A 389 5.82 -15.03 14.01
CA TRP A 389 4.83 -15.75 13.20
C TRP A 389 5.39 -16.28 11.88
N MET A 390 6.62 -15.90 11.51
CA MET A 390 7.27 -16.44 10.31
C MET A 390 7.58 -17.94 10.46
N LYS A 391 7.60 -18.66 9.35
CA LYS A 391 8.05 -20.07 9.29
C LYS A 391 9.56 -20.21 9.13
N ARG A 392 10.25 -19.13 8.87
CA ARG A 392 11.70 -19.06 8.72
C ARG A 392 12.26 -17.91 9.56
N ILE A 393 13.54 -17.91 9.80
CA ILE A 393 14.25 -16.80 10.43
C ILE A 393 14.74 -15.86 9.33
N ALA A 394 14.25 -14.61 9.31
CA ALA A 394 14.77 -13.59 8.43
C ALA A 394 16.20 -13.22 8.85
N SER A 395 17.16 -13.33 7.91
CA SER A 395 18.59 -13.14 8.20
C SER A 395 19.26 -12.05 7.36
N ALA A 396 18.68 -11.65 6.24
CA ALA A 396 19.22 -10.57 5.41
C ALA A 396 19.06 -9.21 6.11
N PRO A 397 20.09 -8.40 6.23
CA PRO A 397 20.03 -7.11 6.90
C PRO A 397 18.97 -6.20 6.27
N ASN A 398 17.99 -5.79 7.06
CA ASN A 398 16.89 -4.91 6.68
C ASN A 398 15.94 -5.42 5.58
N ASP A 399 16.05 -6.69 5.18
CA ASP A 399 15.25 -7.28 4.11
C ASP A 399 14.61 -8.59 4.60
N ASP A 400 13.31 -8.54 4.91
CA ASP A 400 12.57 -9.66 5.50
C ASP A 400 11.83 -10.53 4.48
N GLY A 401 11.68 -10.06 3.25
CA GLY A 401 11.05 -10.82 2.14
C GLY A 401 9.52 -10.86 2.15
N VAL A 402 8.89 -10.35 3.21
CA VAL A 402 7.43 -10.37 3.33
C VAL A 402 6.80 -9.36 2.38
N ASN A 403 5.79 -9.79 1.61
CA ASN A 403 5.07 -8.95 0.65
C ASN A 403 4.32 -7.80 1.33
N LYS A 404 3.87 -6.79 0.56
CA LYS A 404 2.90 -5.79 1.02
C LYS A 404 1.51 -6.17 0.50
N ILE A 405 0.57 -6.50 1.36
CA ILE A 405 -0.83 -6.58 0.96
C ILE A 405 -1.26 -5.21 0.40
N TYR A 406 -1.59 -5.16 -0.88
CA TYR A 406 -2.01 -3.93 -1.55
C TYR A 406 -3.52 -3.72 -1.44
N MET A 407 -4.29 -4.81 -1.49
CA MET A 407 -5.73 -4.81 -1.31
C MET A 407 -6.21 -6.15 -0.75
N ARG A 408 -7.23 -6.11 0.11
CA ARG A 408 -7.86 -7.31 0.67
C ARG A 408 -9.39 -7.23 0.66
N TYR A 409 -10.05 -8.37 0.76
CA TYR A 409 -11.50 -8.51 0.59
C TYR A 409 -12.33 -7.65 1.57
N ALA A 410 -11.84 -7.40 2.79
CA ALA A 410 -12.50 -6.50 3.73
C ALA A 410 -12.69 -5.08 3.16
N GLU A 411 -11.78 -4.61 2.29
CA GLU A 411 -11.94 -3.32 1.63
C GLU A 411 -13.06 -3.35 0.58
N VAL A 412 -13.19 -4.43 -0.16
CA VAL A 412 -14.32 -4.64 -1.08
C VAL A 412 -15.65 -4.54 -0.34
N LEU A 413 -15.74 -5.15 0.85
CA LEU A 413 -16.94 -5.08 1.68
C LEU A 413 -17.22 -3.65 2.19
N LEU A 414 -16.19 -2.91 2.64
CA LEU A 414 -16.40 -1.53 3.10
C LEU A 414 -16.73 -0.56 1.97
N ILE A 415 -16.14 -0.72 0.79
CA ILE A 415 -16.53 0.05 -0.41
C ILE A 415 -17.99 -0.27 -0.79
N ALA A 416 -18.37 -1.56 -0.77
CA ALA A 416 -19.76 -1.96 -1.04
C ALA A 416 -20.74 -1.36 0.00
N ALA A 417 -20.37 -1.38 1.30
CA ALA A 417 -21.16 -0.79 2.35
C ALA A 417 -21.37 0.72 2.15
N GLU A 418 -20.29 1.44 1.87
CA GLU A 418 -20.35 2.90 1.65
C GLU A 418 -21.18 3.23 0.40
N ALA A 419 -20.91 2.55 -0.72
CA ALA A 419 -21.64 2.80 -1.97
C ALA A 419 -23.12 2.41 -1.88
N ALA A 420 -23.44 1.30 -1.23
CA ALA A 420 -24.83 0.88 -1.00
C ALA A 420 -25.55 1.86 -0.04
N ASN A 421 -24.87 2.35 1.01
CA ASN A 421 -25.45 3.34 1.90
C ASN A 421 -25.83 4.62 1.14
N GLU A 422 -24.96 5.09 0.25
CA GLU A 422 -25.22 6.31 -0.53
C GLU A 422 -26.35 6.12 -1.53
N LEU A 423 -26.34 5.04 -2.28
CA LEU A 423 -27.26 4.83 -3.40
C LEU A 423 -28.61 4.22 -2.99
N GLU A 424 -28.60 3.31 -2.03
CA GLU A 424 -29.74 2.46 -1.69
C GLU A 424 -30.20 2.63 -0.23
N GLY A 425 -29.38 3.25 0.63
CA GLY A 425 -29.66 3.51 2.03
C GLY A 425 -29.06 2.50 3.02
N ALA A 426 -29.18 2.80 4.31
CA ALA A 426 -28.55 2.07 5.40
C ALA A 426 -28.88 0.56 5.43
N GLY A 427 -30.11 0.19 5.10
CA GLY A 427 -30.52 -1.21 5.08
C GLY A 427 -29.73 -2.07 4.09
N SER A 428 -29.41 -1.52 2.90
CA SER A 428 -28.61 -2.22 1.89
C SER A 428 -27.12 -2.31 2.27
N ALA A 429 -26.60 -1.35 3.03
CA ALA A 429 -25.24 -1.35 3.54
C ALA A 429 -25.01 -2.36 4.67
N ALA A 430 -26.05 -2.65 5.45
CA ALA A 430 -25.99 -3.43 6.68
C ALA A 430 -25.36 -4.82 6.49
N VAL A 431 -25.64 -5.51 5.39
CA VAL A 431 -25.14 -6.87 5.13
C VAL A 431 -23.60 -6.89 5.07
N TYR A 432 -22.99 -5.91 4.42
CA TYR A 432 -21.53 -5.84 4.25
C TYR A 432 -20.85 -5.47 5.57
N LEU A 433 -21.40 -4.52 6.32
CA LEU A 433 -20.88 -4.13 7.62
C LEU A 433 -20.98 -5.27 8.64
N LYS A 434 -22.11 -6.00 8.64
CA LYS A 434 -22.30 -7.18 9.49
C LYS A 434 -21.28 -8.28 9.20
N GLU A 435 -20.93 -8.51 7.94
CA GLU A 435 -19.95 -9.54 7.57
C GLU A 435 -18.57 -9.27 8.21
N ILE A 436 -18.06 -8.04 8.12
CA ILE A 436 -16.79 -7.65 8.74
C ILE A 436 -16.87 -7.78 10.26
N ARG A 437 -17.93 -7.27 10.86
CA ARG A 437 -18.10 -7.30 12.32
C ARG A 437 -18.29 -8.72 12.87
N ARG A 438 -18.92 -9.64 12.13
CA ARG A 438 -19.00 -11.05 12.55
C ARG A 438 -17.64 -11.70 12.69
N ARG A 439 -16.68 -11.38 11.81
CA ARG A 439 -15.32 -11.86 11.94
C ARG A 439 -14.61 -11.24 13.15
N ALA A 440 -14.95 -9.98 13.51
CA ALA A 440 -14.34 -9.25 14.62
C ALA A 440 -14.82 -9.69 16.02
N PHE A 441 -16.00 -10.28 16.13
CA PHE A 441 -16.59 -10.66 17.41
C PHE A 441 -16.85 -12.17 17.53
N ALA A 442 -16.47 -12.74 18.67
CA ALA A 442 -16.76 -14.14 18.96
C ALA A 442 -18.29 -14.41 18.92
N PRO A 443 -18.72 -15.63 18.55
CA PRO A 443 -20.14 -15.97 18.35
C PRO A 443 -21.07 -15.54 19.51
N ALA A 444 -20.60 -15.65 20.76
CA ALA A 444 -21.37 -15.26 21.95
C ALA A 444 -21.71 -13.76 21.99
N ASN A 445 -20.91 -12.91 21.32
CA ASN A 445 -21.09 -11.46 21.30
C ASN A 445 -21.81 -10.95 20.05
N GLN A 446 -22.02 -11.78 19.02
CA GLN A 446 -22.49 -11.32 17.71
C GLN A 446 -23.91 -10.78 17.75
N ALA A 447 -24.82 -11.37 18.51
CA ALA A 447 -26.20 -10.89 18.61
C ALA A 447 -26.27 -9.42 19.07
N VAL A 448 -25.39 -9.00 20.00
CA VAL A 448 -25.40 -7.64 20.55
C VAL A 448 -24.45 -6.72 19.77
N LYS A 449 -23.20 -7.17 19.53
CA LYS A 449 -22.13 -6.33 18.97
C LYS A 449 -22.18 -6.25 17.43
N VAL A 450 -22.92 -7.13 16.77
CA VAL A 450 -23.07 -7.13 15.32
C VAL A 450 -24.53 -6.86 14.95
N ASP A 451 -25.44 -7.78 15.25
CA ASP A 451 -26.80 -7.70 14.70
C ASP A 451 -27.57 -6.51 15.29
N ALA A 452 -27.73 -6.42 16.61
CA ALA A 452 -28.43 -5.31 17.23
C ALA A 452 -27.74 -3.95 16.98
N TYR A 453 -26.40 -3.92 17.00
CA TYR A 453 -25.65 -2.70 16.71
C TYR A 453 -25.91 -2.18 15.29
N VAL A 454 -25.78 -3.05 14.28
CA VAL A 454 -25.92 -2.63 12.87
C VAL A 454 -27.38 -2.34 12.53
N ASP A 455 -28.34 -3.12 13.06
CA ASP A 455 -29.78 -2.91 12.81
C ASP A 455 -30.29 -1.58 13.42
N ALA A 456 -29.59 -1.04 14.43
CA ALA A 456 -29.88 0.29 14.98
C ALA A 456 -29.41 1.45 14.09
N LEU A 457 -28.57 1.20 13.06
CA LEU A 457 -28.07 2.21 12.13
C LEU A 457 -29.08 2.48 11.01
N THR A 458 -30.17 3.16 11.30
CA THR A 458 -31.30 3.32 10.38
C THR A 458 -31.21 4.50 9.43
N SER A 459 -30.30 5.46 9.68
CA SER A 459 -30.06 6.61 8.80
C SER A 459 -28.76 6.47 8.00
N LYS A 460 -28.69 7.13 6.83
CA LYS A 460 -27.46 7.19 6.03
C LYS A 460 -26.27 7.72 6.83
N ASP A 461 -26.47 8.75 7.65
CA ASP A 461 -25.40 9.38 8.43
C ASP A 461 -24.92 8.44 9.55
N ALA A 462 -25.82 7.78 10.26
CA ALA A 462 -25.44 6.82 11.30
C ALA A 462 -24.64 5.65 10.70
N MET A 463 -25.11 5.10 9.57
CA MET A 463 -24.41 4.04 8.85
C MET A 463 -23.04 4.50 8.35
N MET A 464 -22.94 5.69 7.75
CA MET A 464 -21.68 6.23 7.25
C MET A 464 -20.67 6.45 8.39
N ASN A 465 -21.10 6.98 9.52
CA ASN A 465 -20.24 7.15 10.70
C ASN A 465 -19.73 5.79 11.21
N ALA A 466 -20.58 4.76 11.20
CA ALA A 466 -20.16 3.41 11.58
C ALA A 466 -19.16 2.81 10.56
N ILE A 467 -19.34 3.04 9.26
CA ILE A 467 -18.40 2.62 8.22
C ILE A 467 -17.05 3.33 8.36
N ILE A 468 -17.05 4.64 8.66
CA ILE A 468 -15.82 5.41 8.91
C ILE A 468 -15.05 4.85 10.11
N GLU A 469 -15.75 4.54 11.19
CA GLU A 469 -15.12 3.96 12.39
C GLU A 469 -14.65 2.52 12.13
N GLU A 470 -15.46 1.69 11.46
CA GLU A 470 -15.09 0.31 11.09
C GLU A 470 -13.86 0.29 10.19
N ASN A 471 -13.74 1.23 9.24
CA ASN A 471 -12.55 1.40 8.41
C ASN A 471 -11.30 1.66 9.24
N LYS A 472 -11.39 2.53 10.26
CA LYS A 472 -10.28 2.78 11.19
C LYS A 472 -9.84 1.51 11.91
N LEU A 473 -10.80 0.83 12.55
CA LEU A 473 -10.52 -0.36 13.36
C LEU A 473 -9.99 -1.53 12.49
N GLU A 474 -10.51 -1.68 11.28
CA GLU A 474 -10.13 -2.75 10.37
C GLU A 474 -8.73 -2.53 9.76
N PHE A 475 -8.42 -1.29 9.33
CA PHE A 475 -7.23 -1.00 8.53
C PHE A 475 -6.08 -0.31 9.26
N THR A 476 -6.17 -0.05 10.56
CA THR A 476 -5.03 0.50 11.33
C THR A 476 -3.77 -0.35 11.12
N GLY A 477 -2.70 0.27 10.64
CA GLY A 477 -1.42 -0.35 10.32
C GLY A 477 -1.28 -0.80 8.85
N GLU A 478 -2.22 -0.47 7.97
CA GLU A 478 -2.18 -0.88 6.56
C GLU A 478 -1.94 0.29 5.59
N LEU A 479 -1.80 1.53 6.09
CA LEU A 479 -1.44 2.76 5.35
C LEU A 479 -2.55 3.32 4.43
N GLU A 480 -3.79 2.87 4.56
CA GLU A 480 -4.91 3.30 3.71
C GLU A 480 -5.77 4.39 4.37
N ARG A 481 -5.65 4.58 5.69
CA ARG A 481 -6.51 5.49 6.46
C ARG A 481 -6.42 6.95 5.99
N LYS A 482 -5.23 7.47 5.71
CA LYS A 482 -5.03 8.85 5.23
C LYS A 482 -5.87 9.15 3.98
N TYR A 483 -5.83 8.24 3.01
CA TYR A 483 -6.52 8.42 1.73
C TYR A 483 -8.05 8.32 1.86
N ALA A 484 -8.53 7.47 2.76
CA ALA A 484 -9.94 7.43 3.12
C ALA A 484 -10.41 8.74 3.77
N LEU A 485 -9.63 9.27 4.72
CA LEU A 485 -9.94 10.57 5.37
C LEU A 485 -9.92 11.74 4.38
N ILE A 486 -8.98 11.75 3.42
CA ILE A 486 -8.92 12.76 2.36
C ILE A 486 -10.21 12.73 1.54
N ARG A 487 -10.58 11.57 0.98
CA ARG A 487 -11.75 11.47 0.09
C ARG A 487 -13.08 11.75 0.81
N TRP A 488 -13.14 11.60 2.12
CA TRP A 488 -14.29 11.98 2.96
C TRP A 488 -14.26 13.44 3.42
N ASN A 489 -13.20 14.20 3.12
CA ASN A 489 -12.96 15.56 3.62
C ASN A 489 -12.90 15.62 5.16
N LEU A 490 -12.28 14.63 5.77
CA LEU A 490 -12.20 14.47 7.23
C LEU A 490 -10.76 14.48 7.77
N LEU A 491 -9.75 14.70 6.92
CA LEU A 491 -8.36 14.53 7.32
C LEU A 491 -7.99 15.42 8.52
N LYS A 492 -8.12 16.73 8.37
CA LYS A 492 -7.80 17.65 9.47
C LYS A 492 -8.71 17.46 10.68
N THR A 493 -10.01 17.29 10.45
CA THR A 493 -10.98 17.07 11.54
C THR A 493 -10.60 15.87 12.40
N LYS A 494 -10.26 14.73 11.77
CA LYS A 494 -9.90 13.52 12.50
C LYS A 494 -8.52 13.61 13.16
N LEU A 495 -7.59 14.35 12.58
CA LEU A 495 -6.31 14.65 13.23
C LEU A 495 -6.46 15.54 14.47
N ASP A 496 -7.35 16.54 14.42
CA ASP A 496 -7.64 17.38 15.58
C ASP A 496 -8.36 16.58 16.68
N GLU A 497 -9.35 15.77 16.34
CA GLU A 497 -9.98 14.82 17.26
C GLU A 497 -8.95 13.88 17.90
N ALA A 498 -7.97 13.38 17.13
CA ALA A 498 -6.92 12.52 17.63
C ALA A 498 -6.03 13.22 18.68
N LYS A 499 -5.67 14.50 18.45
CA LYS A 499 -4.93 15.29 19.46
C LYS A 499 -5.72 15.45 20.75
N VAL A 500 -7.03 15.72 20.67
CA VAL A 500 -7.91 15.81 21.85
C VAL A 500 -7.96 14.46 22.57
N LYS A 501 -8.18 13.35 21.84
CA LYS A 501 -8.20 12.00 22.44
C LYS A 501 -6.88 11.65 23.13
N MET A 502 -5.73 12.03 22.58
CA MET A 502 -4.44 11.81 23.21
C MET A 502 -4.28 12.64 24.49
N ALA A 503 -4.73 13.89 24.49
CA ALA A 503 -4.72 14.74 25.68
C ALA A 503 -5.65 14.19 26.78
N ASP A 504 -6.86 13.76 26.42
CA ASP A 504 -7.80 13.13 27.35
C ASP A 504 -7.25 11.81 27.90
N LEU A 505 -6.62 10.99 27.08
CA LEU A 505 -5.96 9.75 27.52
C LEU A 505 -4.82 10.04 28.48
N LYS A 506 -3.98 11.05 28.19
CA LYS A 506 -2.90 11.48 29.10
C LYS A 506 -3.45 11.93 30.45
N ALA A 507 -4.49 12.76 30.44
CA ALA A 507 -5.11 13.30 31.65
C ALA A 507 -6.01 12.28 32.38
N ARG A 508 -6.40 11.18 31.71
CA ARG A 508 -7.45 10.25 32.18
C ARG A 508 -8.78 10.98 32.38
N THR A 509 -9.25 11.67 31.35
CA THR A 509 -10.52 12.41 31.34
C THR A 509 -11.47 11.86 30.29
N GLY A 510 -12.72 12.31 30.29
CA GLY A 510 -13.74 11.94 29.35
C GLY A 510 -13.90 10.42 29.25
N LYS A 511 -13.90 9.90 28.03
CA LYS A 511 -14.03 8.46 27.80
C LYS A 511 -12.83 7.61 28.25
N TYR A 512 -11.72 8.21 28.68
CA TYR A 512 -10.51 7.52 29.13
C TYR A 512 -10.29 7.60 30.64
N GLN A 513 -11.27 8.08 31.42
CA GLN A 513 -11.16 8.26 32.88
C GLN A 513 -10.88 6.95 33.64
N ASP A 514 -11.30 5.83 33.10
CA ASP A 514 -11.17 4.48 33.66
C ASP A 514 -9.97 3.69 33.15
N VAL A 515 -9.13 4.31 32.30
CA VAL A 515 -7.90 3.69 31.80
C VAL A 515 -6.86 3.67 32.92
N PRO A 516 -6.32 2.50 33.30
CA PRO A 516 -5.35 2.37 34.37
C PRO A 516 -4.08 3.19 34.16
N LYS A 517 -3.50 3.69 35.27
CA LYS A 517 -2.18 4.38 35.28
C LYS A 517 -1.02 3.43 35.58
N THR A 518 -1.32 2.18 35.89
CA THR A 518 -0.35 1.15 36.23
C THR A 518 -0.75 -0.14 35.54
N LEU A 519 0.18 -0.77 34.88
CA LEU A 519 0.06 -2.16 34.40
C LEU A 519 0.76 -3.09 35.38
N TYR A 520 0.32 -4.34 35.38
CA TYR A 520 0.91 -5.39 36.17
C TYR A 520 1.26 -6.55 35.24
N TYR A 521 2.41 -7.16 35.40
CA TYR A 521 2.87 -8.23 34.54
C TYR A 521 3.65 -9.31 35.28
N LYS A 522 3.62 -10.50 34.72
CA LYS A 522 4.55 -11.60 35.01
C LYS A 522 4.88 -12.33 33.72
N TYR A 523 5.92 -13.11 33.74
CA TYR A 523 6.18 -14.02 32.61
C TYR A 523 5.33 -15.29 32.75
N GLN A 524 4.85 -15.79 31.63
CA GLN A 524 4.20 -17.09 31.51
C GLN A 524 5.22 -18.22 31.79
N ASP A 525 4.77 -19.48 31.77
CA ASP A 525 5.60 -20.64 32.06
C ASP A 525 6.77 -20.83 31.06
N ASP A 526 6.66 -20.25 29.87
CA ASP A 526 7.74 -20.22 28.87
C ASP A 526 8.92 -19.31 29.27
N GLY A 527 8.73 -18.45 30.26
CA GLY A 527 9.72 -17.53 30.82
C GLY A 527 10.07 -16.32 29.96
N PHE A 528 9.38 -16.09 28.83
CA PHE A 528 9.65 -14.96 27.93
C PHE A 528 8.40 -14.22 27.43
N THR A 529 7.23 -14.82 27.45
CA THR A 529 5.96 -14.16 27.09
C THR A 529 5.33 -13.51 28.29
N LEU A 530 4.85 -12.25 28.13
CA LEU A 530 4.18 -11.53 29.19
C LEU A 530 2.72 -11.97 29.33
N ASP A 531 2.29 -12.13 30.58
CA ASP A 531 0.91 -12.06 31.01
C ASP A 531 0.70 -10.67 31.62
N ILE A 532 -0.19 -9.86 31.02
CA ILE A 532 -0.35 -8.43 31.31
C ILE A 532 -1.76 -8.19 31.86
N TYR A 533 -1.85 -7.54 33.01
CA TYR A 533 -3.08 -7.09 33.64
C TYR A 533 -3.09 -5.57 33.78
N GLY A 534 -4.25 -4.94 33.65
CA GLY A 534 -4.41 -3.48 33.72
C GLY A 534 -4.51 -2.81 32.35
N LEU A 535 -4.50 -3.57 31.25
CA LEU A 535 -4.77 -3.02 29.90
C LEU A 535 -6.24 -2.69 29.70
N ASN A 536 -7.14 -3.46 30.31
CA ASN A 536 -8.57 -3.21 30.17
C ASN A 536 -9.01 -2.08 31.12
N ARG A 537 -10.04 -1.38 30.71
CA ARG A 537 -10.64 -0.30 31.50
C ARG A 537 -11.12 -0.83 32.83
N GLY A 538 -10.88 -0.09 33.91
CA GLY A 538 -11.31 -0.43 35.26
C GLY A 538 -10.47 -1.49 35.99
N GLU A 539 -9.47 -2.08 35.36
CA GLU A 539 -8.54 -3.05 35.97
C GLU A 539 -7.49 -2.34 36.83
N THR A 540 -7.80 -2.08 38.10
CA THR A 540 -6.94 -1.26 38.99
C THR A 540 -6.28 -2.03 40.11
N GLN A 541 -6.74 -3.27 40.43
CA GLN A 541 -6.22 -4.05 41.54
C GLN A 541 -5.10 -4.99 41.08
N ALA A 542 -3.95 -4.90 41.74
CA ALA A 542 -2.80 -5.74 41.43
C ALA A 542 -3.10 -7.22 41.68
N PRO A 543 -2.95 -8.12 40.71
CA PRO A 543 -2.98 -9.55 40.98
C PRO A 543 -1.76 -9.99 41.80
N VAL A 544 -1.92 -11.04 42.59
CA VAL A 544 -0.83 -11.58 43.41
C VAL A 544 0.29 -12.13 42.50
N GLY A 545 1.53 -11.79 42.82
CA GLY A 545 2.71 -12.27 42.08
C GLY A 545 3.06 -11.50 40.79
N TYR A 546 2.38 -10.38 40.53
CA TYR A 546 2.71 -9.53 39.39
C TYR A 546 3.63 -8.37 39.78
N THR A 547 4.47 -7.95 38.88
CA THR A 547 5.30 -6.74 38.98
C THR A 547 4.54 -5.55 38.38
N SER A 548 4.58 -4.40 39.05
CA SER A 548 3.93 -3.18 38.56
C SER A 548 4.85 -2.40 37.59
N LYS A 549 4.22 -1.70 36.62
CA LYS A 549 4.87 -0.72 35.75
C LYS A 549 3.97 0.48 35.54
N SER A 550 4.53 1.69 35.69
CA SER A 550 3.80 2.92 35.37
C SER A 550 3.34 2.93 33.91
N TRP A 551 2.09 3.34 33.66
CA TRP A 551 1.43 3.41 32.35
C TRP A 551 0.86 4.81 32.10
N ASP A 552 1.66 5.84 32.32
CA ASP A 552 1.26 7.25 32.26
C ASP A 552 2.12 8.12 31.36
N LYS A 553 3.24 7.60 30.85
CA LYS A 553 4.15 8.37 30.01
C LYS A 553 3.54 8.62 28.63
N LEU A 554 3.06 9.84 28.40
CA LEU A 554 2.67 10.38 27.10
C LEU A 554 3.10 11.86 27.03
N GLU A 555 4.13 12.14 26.25
CA GLU A 555 4.75 13.45 26.15
C GLU A 555 3.92 14.42 25.28
N ASP A 556 3.85 15.70 25.66
CA ASP A 556 3.04 16.70 24.94
C ASP A 556 3.52 16.95 23.51
N ASN A 557 4.83 16.90 23.29
CA ASN A 557 5.37 17.00 21.94
C ASN A 557 4.86 15.91 21.02
N LYS A 558 4.62 14.69 21.51
CA LYS A 558 4.02 13.60 20.73
C LYS A 558 2.59 13.91 20.31
N ILE A 559 1.82 14.57 21.16
CA ILE A 559 0.45 14.99 20.85
C ILE A 559 0.48 16.11 19.80
N THR A 560 1.36 17.08 19.94
CA THR A 560 1.39 18.27 19.08
C THR A 560 1.99 17.97 17.70
N THR A 561 2.91 17.00 17.57
CA THR A 561 3.61 16.67 16.31
C THR A 561 2.87 15.70 15.40
N LEU A 562 1.59 15.44 15.61
CA LEU A 562 0.80 14.65 14.70
C LEU A 562 0.73 15.30 13.30
N TYR A 563 0.74 16.62 13.26
CA TYR A 563 1.04 17.45 12.07
C TYR A 563 1.74 18.75 12.52
N LYS A 564 2.51 19.35 11.61
CA LYS A 564 3.31 20.59 11.87
C LYS A 564 2.42 21.73 12.35
N ALA A 565 2.85 22.44 13.39
CA ALA A 565 2.14 23.64 13.86
C ALA A 565 2.03 24.69 12.73
N GLY A 566 0.84 25.29 12.60
CA GLY A 566 0.54 26.25 11.54
C GLY A 566 0.22 25.66 10.18
N VAL A 567 0.40 24.35 9.96
CA VAL A 567 0.04 23.68 8.72
C VAL A 567 -1.41 23.22 8.75
N ASN A 568 -2.12 23.37 7.64
CA ASN A 568 -3.43 22.77 7.43
C ASN A 568 -3.27 21.47 6.60
N PRO A 569 -3.46 20.28 7.20
CA PRO A 569 -3.33 19.00 6.48
C PRO A 569 -4.21 18.88 5.24
N ASP A 570 -5.41 19.47 5.24
CA ASP A 570 -6.31 19.43 4.08
C ASP A 570 -5.75 20.19 2.87
N LYS A 571 -4.85 21.17 3.10
CA LYS A 571 -4.15 21.94 2.06
C LYS A 571 -2.72 21.43 1.82
N ARG A 572 -2.35 20.30 2.39
CA ARG A 572 -1.04 19.67 2.30
C ARG A 572 -1.18 18.14 2.13
N GLN A 573 -2.18 17.73 1.34
CA GLN A 573 -2.49 16.31 1.13
C GLN A 573 -1.38 15.56 0.40
N PHE A 574 -0.62 16.28 -0.47
CA PHE A 574 0.39 15.74 -1.36
C PHE A 574 1.80 16.12 -0.94
N TRP A 575 2.75 15.28 -1.31
CA TRP A 575 4.16 15.64 -1.32
C TRP A 575 4.46 16.55 -2.52
N PRO A 576 5.46 17.44 -2.42
CA PRO A 576 5.94 18.19 -3.59
C PRO A 576 6.61 17.26 -4.59
N ILE A 577 6.64 17.66 -5.86
CA ILE A 577 7.56 17.08 -6.83
C ILE A 577 8.97 17.42 -6.36
N TRP A 578 9.84 16.40 -6.33
CA TRP A 578 11.19 16.57 -5.80
C TRP A 578 12.03 17.48 -6.68
N GLN A 579 12.89 18.30 -6.07
CA GLN A 579 13.66 19.35 -6.75
C GLN A 579 14.49 18.82 -7.93
N THR A 580 15.08 17.63 -7.78
CA THR A 580 15.86 16.99 -8.85
C THR A 580 15.08 16.75 -10.14
N PHE A 581 13.76 16.49 -10.06
CA PHE A 581 12.91 16.32 -11.23
C PHE A 581 12.43 17.65 -11.81
N ILE A 582 12.20 18.65 -10.97
CA ILE A 582 11.90 20.01 -11.42
C ILE A 582 13.06 20.53 -12.25
N ASP A 583 14.28 20.45 -11.71
CA ASP A 583 15.51 20.95 -12.36
C ASP A 583 15.77 20.22 -13.68
N GLY A 584 15.51 18.90 -13.75
CA GLY A 584 15.69 18.07 -14.94
C GLY A 584 14.54 18.14 -15.95
N SER A 585 13.46 18.87 -15.69
CA SER A 585 12.21 18.83 -16.49
C SER A 585 12.19 19.75 -17.71
N ASN A 586 13.26 20.48 -17.99
CA ASN A 586 13.27 21.55 -19.01
C ASN A 586 12.12 22.56 -18.83
N GLY A 587 11.85 22.94 -17.58
CA GLY A 587 10.80 23.91 -17.22
C GLY A 587 9.34 23.39 -17.34
N LYS A 588 9.14 22.10 -17.52
CA LYS A 588 7.80 21.51 -17.66
C LYS A 588 7.14 21.16 -16.33
N LEU A 589 7.91 20.99 -15.27
CA LEU A 589 7.40 20.65 -13.94
C LEU A 589 7.55 21.81 -12.97
N VAL A 590 6.51 22.07 -12.21
CA VAL A 590 6.49 23.06 -11.15
C VAL A 590 5.66 22.53 -9.96
N ASN A 591 6.00 22.95 -8.75
CA ASN A 591 5.17 22.80 -7.57
C ASN A 591 4.21 23.98 -7.50
N ASP A 592 3.04 23.84 -8.09
CA ASP A 592 1.96 24.83 -8.13
C ASP A 592 0.96 24.69 -6.97
N TRP A 593 1.13 23.68 -6.13
CA TRP A 593 0.50 23.64 -4.82
C TRP A 593 1.11 24.77 -3.99
N VAL A 594 0.29 25.61 -3.39
CA VAL A 594 0.76 26.65 -2.48
C VAL A 594 1.36 25.95 -1.25
N PHE A 595 2.62 25.52 -1.35
CA PHE A 595 3.45 25.10 -0.21
C PHE A 595 4.02 26.33 0.52
N GLY A 596 3.44 27.51 0.27
CA GLY A 596 3.79 28.75 0.94
C GLY A 596 2.92 28.96 2.18
N ASN A 597 3.59 29.22 3.28
CA ASN A 597 3.23 29.81 4.58
C ASN A 597 1.87 29.50 5.19
#